data_772f763c0eae023af13090b2bee28eca
#
_entry.id   772f763c0eae023af13090b2bee28eca
#
_cell.length_a   1.000
_cell.length_b   1.000
_cell.length_c   1.000
_cell.angle_alpha   90.00
_cell.angle_beta   90.00
_cell.angle_gamma   90.00
#
_symmetry.space_group_name_H-M   'P 1'
#
loop_
_entity.id
_entity.type
_entity.pdbx_description
1 polymer ?
#
loop_
_entity_poly.entity_id
_entity_poly.type
_entity_poly.pdbx_seq_one_letter_code
_entity_poly.pdbx_strand_id
1 'polypeptide(L)'
;SMDLDCGPLITAKQKERVEGFIRRAIDSGVPLLAQGQIADGVPAGGYYIAPTVFGPVPRGHELACDEVFGPVLSVIPFKDEADAVRLANATDFGLLAGIWTRDGSRQTRMAKDMQCGQVYLNCYGAGGGVELPFGGVKQSGHGREKGFMSLEEFCVIKTVVQYHGD
;
A
#
# COMPACT_ATOMS: atom_id res chain seq x y z
N SER A 1 18.86 8.19 15.48
CA SER A 1 19.46 8.96 14.41
C SER A 1 18.40 9.33 13.39
N MET A 2 18.47 10.55 12.87
CA MET A 2 17.58 11.04 11.79
C MET A 2 18.03 10.56 10.38
N ASP A 3 19.15 9.85 10.31
CA ASP A 3 19.77 9.36 9.07
C ASP A 3 19.44 7.88 8.78
N LEU A 4 18.33 7.38 9.29
CA LEU A 4 17.90 6.01 9.07
C LEU A 4 16.75 5.99 8.07
N ASP A 5 16.82 5.09 7.08
CA ASP A 5 15.79 4.93 6.06
C ASP A 5 14.50 4.30 6.62
N CYS A 6 14.63 3.40 7.61
CA CYS A 6 13.50 2.69 8.23
C CYS A 6 13.65 2.62 9.74
N GLY A 7 12.54 2.78 10.44
CA GLY A 7 12.42 2.53 11.88
C GLY A 7 12.18 1.05 12.20
N PRO A 8 12.15 0.68 13.51
CA PRO A 8 11.80 -0.67 13.94
C PRO A 8 10.33 -0.98 13.70
N LEU A 9 10.01 -2.28 13.65
CA LEU A 9 8.63 -2.75 13.73
C LEU A 9 8.05 -2.56 15.14
N ILE A 10 6.73 -2.57 15.26
CA ILE A 10 6.05 -2.24 16.51
C ILE A 10 6.05 -3.41 17.50
N THR A 11 5.94 -4.65 17.01
CA THR A 11 5.79 -5.84 17.87
C THR A 11 6.66 -7.00 17.43
N ALA A 12 6.97 -7.92 18.36
CA ALA A 12 7.63 -9.19 18.07
C ALA A 12 6.84 -10.04 17.07
N LYS A 13 5.50 -10.09 17.21
CA LYS A 13 4.62 -10.84 16.30
C LYS A 13 4.74 -10.34 14.87
N GLN A 14 4.81 -9.02 14.67
CA GLN A 14 4.98 -8.45 13.35
C GLN A 14 6.37 -8.77 12.77
N LYS A 15 7.41 -8.73 13.60
CA LYS A 15 8.75 -9.15 13.19
C LYS A 15 8.77 -10.59 12.73
N GLU A 16 8.22 -11.51 13.51
CA GLU A 16 8.12 -12.94 13.17
C GLU A 16 7.36 -13.17 11.85
N ARG A 17 6.24 -12.45 11.66
CA ARG A 17 5.47 -12.49 10.41
C ARG A 17 6.35 -12.10 9.21
N VAL A 18 7.03 -10.96 9.28
CA VAL A 18 7.88 -10.45 8.18
C VAL A 18 9.06 -11.38 7.91
N GLU A 19 9.73 -11.87 8.95
CA GLU A 19 10.81 -12.87 8.82
C GLU A 19 10.30 -14.16 8.18
N GLY A 20 9.05 -14.56 8.47
CA GLY A 20 8.38 -15.69 7.84
C GLY A 20 8.21 -15.50 6.34
N PHE A 21 7.74 -14.33 5.88
CA PHE A 21 7.66 -14.00 4.45
C PHE A 21 9.02 -14.03 3.76
N ILE A 22 10.03 -13.41 4.36
CA ILE A 22 11.39 -13.38 3.80
C ILE A 22 11.93 -14.82 3.65
N ARG A 23 11.81 -15.65 4.68
CA ARG A 23 12.27 -17.04 4.65
C ARG A 23 11.56 -17.85 3.56
N ARG A 24 10.22 -17.83 3.52
CA ARG A 24 9.45 -18.57 2.50
C ARG A 24 9.76 -18.10 1.09
N ALA A 25 10.00 -16.80 0.89
CA ALA A 25 10.41 -16.28 -0.41
C ALA A 25 11.77 -16.85 -0.84
N ILE A 26 12.75 -16.92 0.06
CA ILE A 26 14.05 -17.52 -0.19
C ILE A 26 13.90 -19.03 -0.46
N ASP A 27 13.16 -19.75 0.38
CA ASP A 27 12.94 -21.19 0.26
C ASP A 27 12.23 -21.58 -1.05
N SER A 28 11.35 -20.72 -1.54
CA SER A 28 10.65 -20.90 -2.84
C SER A 28 11.48 -20.46 -4.06
N GLY A 29 12.70 -19.96 -3.84
CA GLY A 29 13.63 -19.58 -4.91
C GLY A 29 13.34 -18.22 -5.54
N VAL A 30 12.57 -17.34 -4.88
CA VAL A 30 12.39 -15.95 -5.35
C VAL A 30 13.72 -15.20 -5.19
N PRO A 31 14.28 -14.60 -6.26
CA PRO A 31 15.57 -13.94 -6.18
C PRO A 31 15.58 -12.77 -5.19
N LEU A 32 16.55 -12.76 -4.28
CA LEU A 32 16.89 -11.63 -3.42
C LEU A 32 17.72 -10.64 -4.23
N LEU A 33 17.16 -9.48 -4.56
CA LEU A 33 17.84 -8.47 -5.37
C LEU A 33 18.74 -7.56 -4.53
N ALA A 34 18.30 -7.19 -3.34
CA ALA A 34 19.04 -6.35 -2.42
C ALA A 34 18.57 -6.56 -0.98
N GLN A 35 19.47 -6.34 -0.06
CA GLN A 35 19.17 -6.30 1.37
C GLN A 35 20.02 -5.21 2.03
N GLY A 36 19.38 -4.37 2.82
CA GLY A 36 20.03 -3.37 3.64
C GLY A 36 20.66 -3.97 4.90
N GLN A 37 21.08 -3.11 5.79
CA GLN A 37 21.70 -3.49 7.06
C GLN A 37 20.91 -2.89 8.23
N ILE A 38 20.93 -3.58 9.36
CA ILE A 38 20.49 -3.02 10.62
C ILE A 38 21.64 -2.15 11.15
N ALA A 39 21.33 -0.91 11.53
CA ALA A 39 22.35 0.02 12.01
C ALA A 39 23.06 -0.51 13.27
N ASP A 40 24.33 -0.19 13.41
CA ASP A 40 25.10 -0.54 14.60
C ASP A 40 24.59 0.18 15.84
N GLY A 41 24.74 -0.48 17.01
CA GLY A 41 24.38 0.12 18.30
C GLY A 41 22.87 0.26 18.57
N VAL A 42 22.00 -0.37 17.76
CA VAL A 42 20.57 -0.38 18.05
C VAL A 42 20.26 -1.14 19.36
N PRO A 43 19.23 -0.73 20.13
CA PRO A 43 18.84 -1.41 21.36
C PRO A 43 18.52 -2.89 21.13
N ALA A 44 19.09 -3.79 21.96
CA ALA A 44 18.96 -5.24 21.81
C ALA A 44 17.52 -5.78 21.86
N GLY A 45 16.58 -5.04 22.46
CA GLY A 45 15.16 -5.41 22.57
C GLY A 45 14.27 -4.90 21.44
N GLY A 46 14.83 -4.25 20.42
CA GLY A 46 14.05 -3.69 19.29
C GLY A 46 13.69 -4.73 18.23
N TYR A 47 12.61 -4.45 17.49
CA TYR A 47 12.10 -5.35 16.45
C TYR A 47 12.58 -4.91 15.07
N TYR A 48 13.87 -5.06 14.82
CA TYR A 48 14.51 -4.62 13.58
C TYR A 48 14.50 -5.71 12.52
N ILE A 49 14.27 -5.29 11.27
CA ILE A 49 14.40 -6.11 10.07
C ILE A 49 15.17 -5.29 9.03
N ALA A 50 16.15 -5.90 8.40
CA ALA A 50 16.86 -5.27 7.29
C ALA A 50 15.91 -5.08 6.10
N PRO A 51 15.83 -3.89 5.49
CA PRO A 51 15.06 -3.66 4.28
C PRO A 51 15.46 -4.65 3.19
N THR A 52 14.49 -5.30 2.58
CA THR A 52 14.74 -6.43 1.67
C THR A 52 13.95 -6.25 0.37
N VAL A 53 14.61 -6.48 -0.78
CA VAL A 53 14.00 -6.36 -2.11
C VAL A 53 14.07 -7.71 -2.81
N PHE A 54 12.91 -8.22 -3.22
CA PHE A 54 12.77 -9.45 -4.00
C PHE A 54 12.33 -9.17 -5.43
N GLY A 55 12.81 -9.95 -6.40
CA GLY A 55 12.33 -9.90 -7.77
C GLY A 55 13.19 -10.63 -8.80
N PRO A 56 12.63 -10.97 -9.95
CA PRO A 56 11.20 -10.85 -10.28
C PRO A 56 10.33 -11.79 -9.46
N VAL A 57 9.31 -11.22 -8.81
CA VAL A 57 8.37 -12.02 -8.01
C VAL A 57 7.31 -12.63 -8.93
N PRO A 58 7.05 -13.95 -8.86
CA PRO A 58 5.96 -14.57 -9.61
C PRO A 58 4.58 -13.99 -9.21
N ARG A 59 3.70 -13.78 -10.18
CA ARG A 59 2.40 -13.11 -10.00
C ARG A 59 1.46 -13.76 -8.99
N GLY A 60 1.58 -15.07 -8.78
CA GLY A 60 0.79 -15.82 -7.79
C GLY A 60 1.52 -16.09 -6.47
N HIS A 61 2.69 -15.54 -6.29
CA HIS A 61 3.45 -15.70 -5.05
C HIS A 61 2.85 -14.83 -3.93
N GLU A 62 2.94 -15.29 -2.67
CA GLU A 62 2.42 -14.52 -1.52
C GLU A 62 3.00 -13.10 -1.43
N LEU A 63 4.26 -12.88 -1.80
CA LEU A 63 4.86 -11.54 -1.87
C LEU A 63 4.22 -10.60 -2.91
N ALA A 64 3.47 -11.15 -3.87
CA ALA A 64 2.74 -10.36 -4.87
C ALA A 64 1.26 -10.16 -4.50
N CYS A 65 0.72 -11.01 -3.62
CA CYS A 65 -0.71 -11.06 -3.32
C CYS A 65 -1.03 -10.56 -1.91
N ASP A 66 -0.15 -10.84 -0.94
CA ASP A 66 -0.38 -10.52 0.47
C ASP A 66 0.39 -9.29 0.91
N GLU A 67 -0.18 -8.55 1.86
CA GLU A 67 0.50 -7.44 2.50
C GLU A 67 1.47 -7.95 3.57
N VAL A 68 2.77 -7.80 3.33
CA VAL A 68 3.82 -8.20 4.29
C VAL A 68 3.76 -7.34 5.56
N PHE A 69 3.46 -6.06 5.41
CA PHE A 69 3.44 -5.04 6.45
C PHE A 69 4.78 -4.88 7.18
N GLY A 70 5.84 -4.71 6.37
CA GLY A 70 7.23 -4.56 6.84
C GLY A 70 8.14 -4.07 5.72
N PRO A 71 9.44 -3.89 5.97
CA PRO A 71 10.38 -3.33 5.02
C PRO A 71 10.79 -4.34 3.92
N VAL A 72 9.80 -4.84 3.20
CA VAL A 72 9.98 -5.79 2.09
C VAL A 72 9.33 -5.23 0.84
N LEU A 73 10.10 -5.14 -0.25
CA LEU A 73 9.66 -4.67 -1.55
C LEU A 73 9.66 -5.82 -2.56
N SER A 74 8.55 -5.98 -3.26
CA SER A 74 8.37 -6.95 -4.34
C SER A 74 8.43 -6.26 -5.69
N VAL A 75 9.35 -6.68 -6.55
CA VAL A 75 9.50 -6.17 -7.92
C VAL A 75 8.86 -7.15 -8.88
N ILE A 76 7.85 -6.69 -9.64
CA ILE A 76 7.13 -7.49 -10.63
C ILE A 76 7.25 -6.79 -11.98
N PRO A 77 7.94 -7.37 -12.97
CA PRO A 77 8.04 -6.78 -14.30
C PRO A 77 6.71 -6.87 -15.05
N PHE A 78 6.43 -5.87 -15.86
CA PHE A 78 5.30 -5.83 -16.77
C PHE A 78 5.76 -5.57 -18.20
N LYS A 79 4.92 -5.92 -19.18
CA LYS A 79 5.24 -5.84 -20.61
C LYS A 79 4.86 -4.49 -21.22
N ASP A 80 3.69 -4.00 -20.85
CA ASP A 80 3.08 -2.79 -21.39
C ASP A 80 2.13 -2.14 -20.36
N GLU A 81 1.51 -1.03 -20.74
CA GLU A 81 0.59 -0.28 -19.88
C GLU A 81 -0.60 -1.12 -19.42
N ALA A 82 -1.19 -1.92 -20.32
CA ALA A 82 -2.33 -2.77 -19.97
C ALA A 82 -1.94 -3.88 -18.99
N ASP A 83 -0.76 -4.45 -19.14
CA ASP A 83 -0.21 -5.45 -18.23
C ASP A 83 0.09 -4.83 -16.83
N ALA A 84 0.63 -3.61 -16.80
CA ALA A 84 0.88 -2.89 -15.56
C ALA A 84 -0.42 -2.63 -14.77
N VAL A 85 -1.46 -2.13 -15.44
CA VAL A 85 -2.79 -1.91 -14.86
C VAL A 85 -3.39 -3.21 -14.33
N ARG A 86 -3.33 -4.28 -15.15
CA ARG A 86 -3.85 -5.59 -14.75
C ARG A 86 -3.13 -6.14 -13.51
N LEU A 87 -1.82 -6.01 -13.46
CA LEU A 87 -1.02 -6.45 -12.31
C LEU A 87 -1.30 -5.64 -11.05
N ALA A 88 -1.33 -4.32 -11.18
CA ALA A 88 -1.61 -3.44 -10.05
C ALA A 88 -3.01 -3.67 -9.45
N ASN A 89 -3.98 -4.06 -10.29
CA ASN A 89 -5.35 -4.33 -9.85
C ASN A 89 -5.59 -5.80 -9.42
N ALA A 90 -4.60 -6.68 -9.56
CA ALA A 90 -4.76 -8.12 -9.32
C ALA A 90 -4.78 -8.52 -7.84
N THR A 91 -4.48 -7.61 -6.93
CA THR A 91 -4.53 -7.88 -5.47
C THR A 91 -5.92 -7.62 -4.91
N ASP A 92 -6.21 -8.23 -3.76
CA ASP A 92 -7.42 -7.97 -2.99
C ASP A 92 -7.41 -6.63 -2.25
N PHE A 93 -6.32 -5.89 -2.37
CA PHE A 93 -6.13 -4.58 -1.77
C PHE A 93 -6.28 -3.45 -2.79
N GLY A 94 -6.57 -2.26 -2.30
CA GLY A 94 -6.71 -1.07 -3.13
C GLY A 94 -6.68 0.22 -2.31
N LEU A 95 -5.62 0.44 -1.54
CA LEU A 95 -5.47 1.67 -0.78
C LEU A 95 -4.95 2.80 -1.66
N LEU A 96 -3.78 2.62 -2.22
CA LEU A 96 -3.15 3.64 -3.06
C LEU A 96 -2.30 3.02 -4.18
N ALA A 97 -2.07 3.81 -5.24
CA ALA A 97 -1.12 3.52 -6.30
C ALA A 97 -0.24 4.74 -6.60
N GLY A 98 1.03 4.50 -6.89
CA GLY A 98 1.96 5.50 -7.40
C GLY A 98 2.32 5.22 -8.86
N ILE A 99 2.25 6.23 -9.72
CA ILE A 99 2.53 6.11 -11.15
C ILE A 99 3.59 7.13 -11.53
N TRP A 100 4.72 6.64 -12.04
CA TRP A 100 5.82 7.49 -12.50
C TRP A 100 5.96 7.41 -14.01
N THR A 101 5.62 8.48 -14.71
CA THR A 101 5.76 8.61 -16.16
C THR A 101 5.80 10.08 -16.57
N ARG A 102 6.51 10.37 -17.66
CA ARG A 102 6.53 11.72 -18.27
C ARG A 102 5.38 11.94 -19.26
N ASP A 103 4.69 10.87 -19.67
CA ASP A 103 3.57 10.92 -20.61
C ASP A 103 2.28 11.30 -19.86
N GLY A 104 1.80 12.54 -20.05
CA GLY A 104 0.60 13.04 -19.42
C GLY A 104 -0.68 12.29 -19.81
N SER A 105 -0.76 11.79 -21.04
CA SER A 105 -1.88 10.97 -21.48
C SER A 105 -1.93 9.63 -20.75
N ARG A 106 -0.76 9.02 -20.52
CA ARG A 106 -0.62 7.80 -19.71
C ARG A 106 -1.00 8.05 -18.27
N GLN A 107 -0.56 9.16 -17.68
CA GLN A 107 -0.94 9.53 -16.32
C GLN A 107 -2.46 9.51 -16.14
N THR A 108 -3.18 10.16 -17.07
CA THR A 108 -4.64 10.26 -17.02
C THR A 108 -5.34 8.91 -17.22
N ARG A 109 -4.90 8.11 -18.20
CA ARG A 109 -5.47 6.77 -18.44
C ARG A 109 -5.26 5.85 -17.26
N MET A 110 -4.01 5.71 -16.83
CA MET A 110 -3.68 4.82 -15.71
C MET A 110 -4.38 5.24 -14.40
N ALA A 111 -4.48 6.56 -14.13
CA ALA A 111 -5.18 7.04 -12.95
C ALA A 111 -6.67 6.62 -12.92
N LYS A 112 -7.33 6.58 -14.09
CA LYS A 112 -8.72 6.11 -14.20
C LYS A 112 -8.84 4.60 -14.02
N ASP A 113 -7.84 3.84 -14.47
CA ASP A 113 -7.90 2.38 -14.53
C ASP A 113 -7.42 1.72 -13.23
N MET A 114 -6.75 2.47 -12.33
CA MET A 114 -6.33 1.96 -11.02
C MET A 114 -7.52 1.77 -10.08
N GLN A 115 -7.71 0.56 -9.58
CA GLN A 115 -8.75 0.20 -8.60
C GLN A 115 -8.25 0.42 -7.18
N CYS A 116 -8.04 1.67 -6.82
CA CYS A 116 -7.59 2.06 -5.49
C CYS A 116 -8.23 3.39 -5.07
N GLY A 117 -8.13 3.68 -3.78
CA GLY A 117 -8.73 4.90 -3.22
C GLY A 117 -7.96 6.18 -3.55
N GLN A 118 -6.66 6.07 -3.80
CA GLN A 118 -5.79 7.20 -4.09
C GLN A 118 -4.79 6.87 -5.19
N VAL A 119 -4.56 7.82 -6.10
CA VAL A 119 -3.54 7.72 -7.14
C VAL A 119 -2.60 8.91 -7.05
N TYR A 120 -1.32 8.64 -6.95
CA TYR A 120 -0.26 9.64 -6.94
C TYR A 120 0.50 9.60 -8.27
N LEU A 121 0.64 10.76 -8.92
CA LEU A 121 1.31 10.90 -10.21
C LEU A 121 2.64 11.61 -10.03
N ASN A 122 3.75 10.91 -10.30
CA ASN A 122 5.13 11.39 -10.13
C ASN A 122 5.45 11.91 -8.72
N CYS A 123 4.74 11.43 -7.73
CA CYS A 123 4.97 11.72 -6.32
C CYS A 123 4.53 10.52 -5.48
N TYR A 124 4.87 10.56 -4.22
CA TYR A 124 4.39 9.64 -3.21
C TYR A 124 4.15 10.45 -1.94
N GLY A 125 2.97 10.38 -1.43
CA GLY A 125 2.64 11.09 -0.21
C GLY A 125 1.50 10.38 0.50
N ALA A 126 1.85 9.62 1.54
CA ALA A 126 0.84 9.01 2.36
C ALA A 126 0.01 10.10 3.03
N GLY A 127 -1.20 10.25 2.54
CA GLY A 127 -2.23 10.94 3.26
C GLY A 127 -2.42 12.41 3.00
N GLY A 128 -1.69 13.08 2.12
CA GLY A 128 -1.97 14.49 1.78
C GLY A 128 -2.34 15.36 3.00
N GLY A 129 -2.95 16.50 2.77
CA GLY A 129 -3.55 17.33 3.82
C GLY A 129 -4.88 16.76 4.34
N VAL A 130 -5.43 17.40 5.37
CA VAL A 130 -6.73 17.01 5.93
C VAL A 130 -7.89 17.23 4.97
N GLU A 131 -7.68 18.03 3.95
CA GLU A 131 -8.65 18.38 2.90
C GLU A 131 -8.81 17.27 1.85
N LEU A 132 -7.89 16.33 1.74
CA LEU A 132 -7.93 15.24 0.78
C LEU A 132 -8.56 13.98 1.38
N PRO A 133 -9.63 13.44 0.78
CA PRO A 133 -10.22 12.19 1.25
C PRO A 133 -9.19 11.06 1.24
N PHE A 134 -9.14 10.30 2.32
CA PHE A 134 -8.26 9.14 2.47
C PHE A 134 -9.08 7.88 2.72
N GLY A 135 -8.76 6.81 2.02
CA GLY A 135 -9.38 5.51 2.21
C GLY A 135 -9.19 4.61 1.00
N GLY A 136 -9.43 3.34 1.19
CA GLY A 136 -9.24 2.29 0.20
C GLY A 136 -10.53 1.80 -0.43
N VAL A 137 -10.36 0.80 -1.29
CA VAL A 137 -11.42 -0.07 -1.83
C VAL A 137 -11.01 -1.52 -1.62
N LYS A 138 -11.86 -2.47 -1.97
CA LYS A 138 -11.64 -3.90 -1.76
C LYS A 138 -11.37 -4.18 -0.25
N GLN A 139 -10.38 -5.01 0.08
CA GLN A 139 -10.01 -5.32 1.47
C GLN A 139 -9.29 -4.17 2.19
N SER A 140 -8.87 -3.12 1.48
CA SER A 140 -8.31 -1.91 2.10
C SER A 140 -9.36 -1.02 2.76
N GLY A 141 -10.63 -1.39 2.73
CA GLY A 141 -11.69 -0.77 3.51
C GLY A 141 -12.79 -0.11 2.68
N HIS A 142 -13.69 0.54 3.41
CA HIS A 142 -14.83 1.31 2.89
C HIS A 142 -14.79 2.71 3.51
N GLY A 143 -15.60 3.61 2.97
CA GLY A 143 -15.68 4.98 3.46
C GLY A 143 -14.44 5.82 3.15
N ARG A 144 -14.44 7.02 3.66
CA ARG A 144 -13.31 7.95 3.50
C ARG A 144 -13.09 8.72 4.80
N GLU A 145 -11.83 8.73 5.25
CA GLU A 145 -11.36 9.65 6.27
C GLU A 145 -10.91 10.96 5.62
N LYS A 146 -10.90 12.04 6.38
CA LYS A 146 -10.49 13.37 5.92
C LYS A 146 -11.38 13.92 4.76
N GLY A 147 -11.10 15.15 4.36
CA GLY A 147 -11.91 15.86 3.38
C GLY A 147 -13.36 16.08 3.84
N PHE A 148 -14.14 16.78 3.05
CA PHE A 148 -15.56 17.01 3.34
C PHE A 148 -16.37 15.72 3.36
N MET A 149 -15.97 14.73 2.57
CA MET A 149 -16.67 13.44 2.50
C MET A 149 -16.70 12.72 3.85
N SER A 150 -15.68 12.91 4.68
CA SER A 150 -15.64 12.26 6.01
C SER A 150 -16.72 12.77 6.95
N LEU A 151 -17.25 13.96 6.75
CA LEU A 151 -18.35 14.50 7.57
C LEU A 151 -19.64 13.66 7.42
N GLU A 152 -19.88 13.12 6.23
CA GLU A 152 -21.02 12.25 5.97
C GLU A 152 -20.91 10.92 6.71
N GLU A 153 -19.70 10.39 6.89
CA GLU A 153 -19.43 9.14 7.60
C GLU A 153 -19.75 9.22 9.11
N PHE A 154 -19.78 10.43 9.68
CA PHE A 154 -20.17 10.68 11.07
C PHE A 154 -21.65 11.03 11.20
N CYS A 155 -22.42 11.01 10.12
CA CYS A 155 -23.83 11.39 10.10
C CYS A 155 -24.73 10.22 9.74
N VAL A 156 -25.97 10.29 10.17
CA VAL A 156 -27.03 9.37 9.74
C VAL A 156 -28.09 10.18 9.01
N ILE A 157 -28.39 9.76 7.79
CA ILE A 157 -29.49 10.38 7.03
C ILE A 157 -30.82 9.97 7.66
N LYS A 158 -31.65 10.94 8.04
CA LYS A 158 -33.00 10.71 8.56
C LYS A 158 -34.00 11.43 7.69
N THR A 159 -34.96 10.72 7.18
CA THR A 159 -36.14 11.30 6.50
C THR A 159 -37.23 11.58 7.51
N VAL A 160 -37.71 12.80 7.53
CA VAL A 160 -38.87 13.20 8.33
C VAL A 160 -39.96 13.69 7.35
N VAL A 161 -41.09 13.02 7.39
CA VAL A 161 -42.29 13.45 6.65
C VAL A 161 -43.36 13.83 7.66
N GLN A 162 -43.84 15.07 7.57
CA GLN A 162 -44.90 15.55 8.45
C GLN A 162 -46.12 15.98 7.60
N TYR A 163 -47.26 15.40 7.91
CA TYR A 163 -48.53 15.79 7.32
C TYR A 163 -49.22 16.80 8.28
N HIS A 164 -49.55 17.95 7.76
CA HIS A 164 -50.40 18.92 8.44
C HIS A 164 -51.81 18.71 7.88
N GLY A 165 -52.66 18.02 8.61
CA GLY A 165 -54.06 17.81 8.24
C GLY A 165 -54.78 19.15 8.04
N ASP A 166 -55.84 19.16 7.23
CA ASP A 166 -56.71 20.29 7.01
C ASP A 166 -57.43 20.72 8.29
#